data_ceee2ac2b090335a2c29d3e7f589dc54
#
_entry.id   ceee2ac2b090335a2c29d3e7f589dc54
#
_cell.length_a   1.000
_cell.length_b   1.000
_cell.length_c   1.000
_cell.angle_alpha   90.00
_cell.angle_beta   90.00
_cell.angle_gamma   90.00
#
_symmetry.space_group_name_H-M   'P 1'
#
loop_
_entity.id
_entity.type
_entity.pdbx_description
1 polymer ?
#
loop_
_entity_poly.entity_id
_entity_poly.type
_entity_poly.pdbx_seq_one_letter_code
_entity_poly.pdbx_strand_id
1 'polypeptide(L)'
;MKKLFALILSVAALLPFTAQTQQPPGTLAGFLSGQGLVGVKLERRFGNHLFVLSSINNKRAALMIDTGAPVTIIDKNSAGTFGLNVENTTINVGRVFGRRWERYGVSVAKSIALGSCVVTNVPVALADTSDMNADGPGAATGTHISAVNRLPHLNGLLGAREMSKFGMIIDCARQMLYINPNGPSGPVSQKVASFLSGRGFTRIPMRLNSGNHLEVPAVLNGHPTRMIVDTGAAMTTVDKTMASQAGVVISGTRFVEDAGEGRVERLGTGDIKEMTIGDFTIPKANVSVVNVSGEMLHSKSAEESNSGLFGAEYLAWSFAVIDVGGMALYLRHPDSR
;
A
#
# COMPACT_ATOMS: atom_id res chain seq x y z
N MET A 1 39.44 -58.30 14.38
CA MET A 1 39.01 -56.92 14.71
C MET A 1 38.89 -56.14 13.41
N LYS A 2 37.67 -56.06 12.85
CA LYS A 2 37.40 -55.31 11.61
C LYS A 2 36.75 -53.98 11.99
N LYS A 3 37.40 -52.85 11.72
CA LYS A 3 36.85 -51.49 11.91
C LYS A 3 36.01 -51.14 10.69
N LEU A 4 34.73 -50.92 10.94
CA LEU A 4 33.73 -50.45 9.96
C LEU A 4 33.84 -48.92 9.94
N PHE A 5 34.24 -48.35 8.81
CA PHE A 5 34.19 -46.90 8.57
C PHE A 5 32.79 -46.57 7.99
N ALA A 6 32.01 -45.83 8.76
CA ALA A 6 30.74 -45.27 8.27
C ALA A 6 31.04 -44.00 7.50
N LEU A 7 30.72 -44.01 6.20
CA LEU A 7 30.77 -42.85 5.30
C LEU A 7 29.48 -42.07 5.47
N ILE A 8 29.55 -40.88 6.08
CA ILE A 8 28.39 -39.95 6.16
C ILE A 8 28.34 -39.18 4.85
N LEU A 9 27.39 -39.51 4.00
CA LEU A 9 27.07 -38.74 2.80
C LEU A 9 26.21 -37.55 3.20
N SER A 10 26.79 -36.35 3.19
CA SER A 10 26.07 -35.09 3.34
C SER A 10 25.36 -34.76 2.01
N VAL A 11 24.06 -34.99 1.95
CA VAL A 11 23.24 -34.50 0.84
C VAL A 11 22.98 -33.00 1.05
N ALA A 12 23.75 -32.17 0.39
CA ALA A 12 23.41 -30.75 0.26
C ALA A 12 22.18 -30.63 -0.64
N ALA A 13 21.05 -30.26 -0.07
CA ALA A 13 19.85 -29.94 -0.82
C ALA A 13 20.09 -28.66 -1.62
N LEU A 14 20.37 -28.80 -2.91
CA LEU A 14 20.34 -27.71 -3.88
C LEU A 14 18.91 -27.22 -3.99
N LEU A 15 18.61 -26.09 -3.33
CA LEU A 15 17.40 -25.35 -3.60
C LEU A 15 17.45 -24.86 -5.06
N PRO A 16 16.34 -24.99 -5.81
CA PRO A 16 16.33 -24.51 -7.19
C PRO A 16 16.55 -22.99 -7.21
N PHE A 17 17.68 -22.58 -7.75
CA PHE A 17 17.94 -21.20 -8.13
C PHE A 17 16.95 -20.87 -9.24
N THR A 18 15.82 -20.22 -8.90
CA THR A 18 14.94 -19.66 -9.93
C THR A 18 15.72 -18.56 -10.63
N ALA A 19 16.18 -18.87 -11.85
CA ALA A 19 16.82 -17.91 -12.72
C ALA A 19 15.91 -16.68 -12.83
N GLN A 20 16.41 -15.55 -12.36
CA GLN A 20 15.76 -14.26 -12.53
C GLN A 20 15.78 -13.97 -14.03
N THR A 21 14.64 -14.16 -14.70
CA THR A 21 14.53 -13.88 -16.14
C THR A 21 14.84 -12.39 -16.34
N GLN A 22 15.91 -12.09 -17.06
CA GLN A 22 16.26 -10.73 -17.42
C GLN A 22 15.09 -10.12 -18.19
N GLN A 23 14.49 -9.07 -17.60
CA GLN A 23 13.39 -8.35 -18.21
C GLN A 23 13.91 -7.61 -19.47
N PRO A 24 13.09 -7.50 -20.55
CA PRO A 24 13.52 -6.86 -21.78
C PRO A 24 14.02 -5.43 -21.54
N PRO A 25 15.13 -5.03 -22.17
CA PRO A 25 15.61 -3.65 -22.13
C PRO A 25 14.53 -2.70 -22.68
N GLY A 26 14.35 -1.56 -21.99
CA GLY A 26 13.31 -0.57 -22.35
C GLY A 26 12.05 -0.63 -21.50
N THR A 27 11.82 -1.68 -20.72
CA THR A 27 10.75 -1.73 -19.73
C THR A 27 11.20 -1.11 -18.40
N LEU A 28 10.23 -0.65 -17.55
CA LEU A 28 10.56 -0.18 -16.21
C LEU A 28 11.26 -1.29 -15.39
N ALA A 29 10.79 -2.52 -15.50
CA ALA A 29 11.38 -3.66 -14.82
C ALA A 29 12.84 -3.89 -15.22
N GLY A 30 13.15 -3.90 -16.54
CA GLY A 30 14.52 -4.05 -17.03
C GLY A 30 15.42 -2.88 -16.61
N PHE A 31 14.88 -1.65 -16.65
CA PHE A 31 15.59 -0.46 -16.19
C PHE A 31 15.93 -0.54 -14.70
N LEU A 32 14.94 -0.83 -13.83
CA LEU A 32 15.15 -0.91 -12.38
C LEU A 32 16.07 -2.07 -11.97
N SER A 33 15.95 -3.23 -12.64
CA SER A 33 16.90 -4.33 -12.47
C SER A 33 18.32 -3.92 -12.83
N GLY A 34 18.51 -3.16 -13.90
CA GLY A 34 19.79 -2.58 -14.29
C GLY A 34 20.36 -1.55 -13.29
N GLN A 35 19.52 -0.99 -12.40
CA GLN A 35 19.93 -0.16 -11.27
C GLN A 35 20.15 -0.98 -9.98
N GLY A 36 20.05 -2.30 -10.02
CA GLY A 36 20.26 -3.19 -8.87
C GLY A 36 19.03 -3.41 -7.99
N LEU A 37 17.84 -2.95 -8.41
CA LEU A 37 16.62 -3.23 -7.66
C LEU A 37 16.13 -4.65 -7.92
N VAL A 38 15.60 -5.28 -6.88
CA VAL A 38 14.99 -6.60 -6.94
C VAL A 38 13.50 -6.46 -7.14
N GLY A 39 12.98 -7.04 -8.25
CA GLY A 39 11.55 -7.07 -8.55
C GLY A 39 10.84 -8.22 -7.85
N VAL A 40 9.70 -7.93 -7.23
CA VAL A 40 8.81 -8.90 -6.60
C VAL A 40 7.42 -8.74 -7.20
N LYS A 41 6.84 -9.85 -7.65
CA LYS A 41 5.49 -9.83 -8.22
C LYS A 41 4.46 -9.61 -7.12
N LEU A 42 3.48 -8.75 -7.42
CA LEU A 42 2.30 -8.52 -6.59
C LEU A 42 1.09 -9.24 -7.21
N GLU A 43 0.12 -9.55 -6.37
CA GLU A 43 -1.18 -10.05 -6.79
C GLU A 43 -2.23 -8.96 -6.56
N ARG A 44 -2.95 -8.60 -7.63
CA ARG A 44 -4.11 -7.70 -7.48
C ARG A 44 -5.32 -8.54 -7.08
N ARG A 45 -6.02 -8.09 -6.05
CA ARG A 45 -7.22 -8.76 -5.52
C ARG A 45 -8.39 -7.78 -5.48
N PHE A 46 -9.49 -8.23 -4.90
CA PHE A 46 -10.68 -7.43 -4.70
C PHE A 46 -10.35 -6.01 -4.20
N GLY A 47 -11.08 -5.00 -4.67
CA GLY A 47 -10.84 -3.59 -4.31
C GLY A 47 -9.56 -3.00 -4.91
N ASN A 48 -8.98 -3.61 -5.95
CA ASN A 48 -7.71 -3.19 -6.55
C ASN A 48 -6.49 -3.26 -5.62
N HIS A 49 -6.62 -3.85 -4.43
CA HIS A 49 -5.52 -3.99 -3.48
C HIS A 49 -4.39 -4.85 -4.03
N LEU A 50 -3.16 -4.49 -3.70
CA LEU A 50 -1.95 -5.19 -4.09
C LEU A 50 -1.39 -5.98 -2.92
N PHE A 51 -1.12 -7.27 -3.13
CA PHE A 51 -0.62 -8.19 -2.12
C PHE A 51 0.72 -8.77 -2.53
N VAL A 52 1.57 -9.00 -1.54
CA VAL A 52 2.85 -9.67 -1.71
C VAL A 52 2.88 -10.95 -0.87
N LEU A 53 3.33 -12.04 -1.49
CA LEU A 53 3.73 -13.22 -0.76
C LEU A 53 5.11 -12.98 -0.14
N SER A 54 5.21 -13.19 1.16
CA SER A 54 6.34 -12.86 1.98
C SER A 54 6.65 -13.96 2.97
N SER A 55 7.66 -13.79 3.78
CA SER A 55 7.79 -14.53 5.03
C SER A 55 8.15 -13.59 6.18
N ILE A 56 7.59 -13.86 7.36
CA ILE A 56 7.89 -13.16 8.60
C ILE A 56 8.55 -14.20 9.52
N ASN A 57 9.77 -13.92 9.98
CA ASN A 57 10.55 -14.84 10.82
C ASN A 57 10.59 -16.28 10.23
N ASN A 58 10.84 -16.38 8.92
CA ASN A 58 10.88 -17.62 8.13
C ASN A 58 9.54 -18.39 8.03
N LYS A 59 8.43 -17.77 8.37
CA LYS A 59 7.07 -18.34 8.22
C LYS A 59 6.34 -17.61 7.10
N ARG A 60 5.68 -18.35 6.22
CA ARG A 60 4.91 -17.79 5.09
C ARG A 60 3.86 -16.79 5.58
N ALA A 61 3.77 -15.68 4.89
CA ALA A 61 2.82 -14.60 5.16
C ALA A 61 2.35 -13.96 3.86
N ALA A 62 1.15 -13.40 3.88
CA ALA A 62 0.64 -12.50 2.84
C ALA A 62 0.48 -11.11 3.44
N LEU A 63 1.06 -10.10 2.81
CA LEU A 63 0.95 -8.71 3.24
C LEU A 63 0.30 -7.87 2.14
N MET A 64 -0.61 -6.98 2.50
CA MET A 64 -1.10 -5.94 1.60
C MET A 64 -0.08 -4.82 1.51
N ILE A 65 0.15 -4.30 0.31
CA ILE A 65 0.95 -3.10 0.08
C ILE A 65 0.06 -1.89 0.36
N ASP A 66 0.35 -1.17 1.43
CA ASP A 66 -0.50 -0.10 1.92
C ASP A 66 0.30 1.18 2.19
N THR A 67 0.30 2.09 1.20
CA THR A 67 0.97 3.39 1.32
C THR A 67 0.21 4.37 2.21
N GLY A 68 -1.07 4.10 2.50
CA GLY A 68 -1.87 4.84 3.46
C GLY A 68 -1.55 4.48 4.92
N ALA A 69 -0.99 3.29 5.17
CA ALA A 69 -0.52 2.90 6.49
C ALA A 69 0.87 3.51 6.78
N PRO A 70 1.04 4.34 7.81
CA PRO A 70 2.34 4.95 8.11
C PRO A 70 3.39 3.95 8.59
N VAL A 71 2.97 2.82 9.15
CA VAL A 71 3.84 1.76 9.69
C VAL A 71 3.34 0.38 9.25
N THR A 72 4.24 -0.60 9.23
CA THR A 72 3.88 -1.99 8.99
C THR A 72 3.05 -2.54 10.15
N ILE A 73 1.92 -3.17 9.83
CA ILE A 73 0.99 -3.74 10.79
C ILE A 73 0.91 -5.25 10.55
N ILE A 74 1.04 -6.04 11.61
CA ILE A 74 0.81 -7.49 11.56
C ILE A 74 -0.45 -7.82 12.35
N ASP A 75 -1.26 -8.72 11.81
CA ASP A 75 -2.44 -9.21 12.50
C ASP A 75 -2.08 -9.81 13.85
N LYS A 76 -2.65 -9.26 14.93
CA LYS A 76 -2.39 -9.72 16.30
C LYS A 76 -2.71 -11.20 16.49
N ASN A 77 -3.71 -11.72 15.77
CA ASN A 77 -4.10 -13.14 15.84
C ASN A 77 -3.06 -14.06 15.15
N SER A 78 -2.27 -13.49 14.25
CA SER A 78 -1.16 -14.18 13.57
C SER A 78 0.19 -14.03 14.31
N ALA A 79 0.28 -13.15 15.31
CA ALA A 79 1.54 -12.81 15.98
C ALA A 79 2.26 -14.05 16.57
N GLY A 80 1.51 -14.94 17.23
CA GLY A 80 2.05 -16.18 17.79
C GLY A 80 2.65 -17.10 16.72
N THR A 81 2.02 -17.17 15.53
CA THR A 81 2.53 -17.95 14.39
C THR A 81 3.92 -17.46 13.98
N PHE A 82 4.15 -16.16 14.02
CA PHE A 82 5.42 -15.55 13.61
C PHE A 82 6.42 -15.41 14.76
N GLY A 83 6.07 -15.84 15.98
CA GLY A 83 6.91 -15.66 17.17
C GLY A 83 7.15 -14.19 17.51
N LEU A 84 6.14 -13.34 17.28
CA LEU A 84 6.13 -11.93 17.65
C LEU A 84 5.58 -11.81 19.07
N ASN A 85 6.40 -11.29 19.96
CA ASN A 85 5.99 -11.01 21.34
C ASN A 85 5.49 -9.59 21.41
N VAL A 86 4.35 -9.39 22.08
CA VAL A 86 3.84 -8.05 22.36
C VAL A 86 4.75 -7.43 23.43
N GLU A 87 5.44 -6.34 23.09
CA GLU A 87 6.09 -5.52 24.09
C GLU A 87 5.01 -4.76 24.85
N ASN A 88 5.23 -4.55 26.17
CA ASN A 88 4.27 -3.85 27.03
C ASN A 88 4.08 -2.37 26.68
N THR A 89 4.60 -1.93 25.55
CA THR A 89 4.45 -0.58 25.02
C THR A 89 3.28 -0.55 24.06
N THR A 90 2.29 0.26 24.34
CA THR A 90 1.16 0.51 23.44
C THR A 90 1.35 1.86 22.76
N ILE A 91 1.23 1.89 21.45
CA ILE A 91 1.13 3.14 20.68
C ILE A 91 -0.34 3.41 20.39
N ASN A 92 -0.76 4.66 20.64
CA ASN A 92 -2.06 5.12 20.17
C ASN A 92 -1.90 5.43 18.70
N VAL A 93 -2.57 4.67 17.83
CA VAL A 93 -2.62 4.93 16.41
C VAL A 93 -4.03 5.36 16.07
N GLY A 94 -4.16 6.33 15.18
CA GLY A 94 -5.45 6.78 14.68
C GLY A 94 -6.26 5.62 14.07
N ARG A 95 -7.40 5.94 13.51
CA ARG A 95 -8.29 4.94 12.91
C ARG A 95 -7.56 4.08 11.87
N VAL A 96 -7.63 2.78 12.05
CA VAL A 96 -7.35 1.79 11.00
C VAL A 96 -8.68 1.18 10.60
N PHE A 97 -8.98 1.13 9.31
CA PHE A 97 -10.21 0.56 8.75
C PHE A 97 -11.53 1.16 9.30
N GLY A 98 -11.56 2.47 9.56
CA GLY A 98 -12.75 3.13 10.10
C GLY A 98 -12.99 2.89 11.60
N ARG A 99 -12.24 2.03 12.26
CA ARG A 99 -12.36 1.76 13.69
C ARG A 99 -11.68 2.83 14.55
N ARG A 100 -12.33 3.18 15.65
CA ARG A 100 -11.84 4.15 16.63
C ARG A 100 -10.62 3.60 17.36
N TRP A 101 -9.61 4.44 17.59
CA TRP A 101 -8.46 4.30 18.50
C TRP A 101 -8.29 2.94 19.18
N GLU A 102 -7.62 2.01 18.53
CA GLU A 102 -7.14 0.81 19.20
C GLU A 102 -5.74 1.03 19.74
N ARG A 103 -5.47 0.50 20.92
CA ARG A 103 -4.11 0.38 21.42
C ARG A 103 -3.44 -0.76 20.67
N TYR A 104 -2.42 -0.44 19.90
CA TYR A 104 -1.63 -1.46 19.24
C TYR A 104 -0.49 -1.92 20.12
N GLY A 105 -0.27 -3.22 20.16
CA GLY A 105 0.99 -3.76 20.64
C GLY A 105 2.10 -3.40 19.66
N VAL A 106 3.32 -3.33 20.16
CA VAL A 106 4.53 -3.17 19.35
C VAL A 106 5.34 -4.44 19.46
N SER A 107 5.95 -4.86 18.36
CA SER A 107 6.87 -5.99 18.30
C SER A 107 7.98 -5.72 17.29
N VAL A 108 8.99 -6.58 17.28
CA VAL A 108 10.05 -6.53 16.27
C VAL A 108 10.09 -7.87 15.54
N ALA A 109 9.80 -7.85 14.24
CA ALA A 109 10.05 -8.99 13.38
C ALA A 109 11.56 -9.11 13.15
N LYS A 110 12.15 -10.27 13.47
CA LYS A 110 13.57 -10.54 13.23
C LYS A 110 13.91 -10.43 11.75
N SER A 111 12.98 -10.88 10.90
CA SER A 111 13.11 -10.76 9.44
C SER A 111 11.75 -10.69 8.76
N ILE A 112 11.68 -9.91 7.68
CA ILE A 112 10.62 -9.96 6.68
C ILE A 112 11.31 -10.19 5.34
N ALA A 113 10.97 -11.29 4.65
CA ALA A 113 11.51 -11.58 3.32
C ALA A 113 10.46 -11.29 2.25
N LEU A 114 10.88 -10.56 1.23
CA LEU A 114 10.09 -10.17 0.05
C LEU A 114 10.89 -10.62 -1.19
N GLY A 115 10.49 -11.73 -1.79
CA GLY A 115 11.30 -12.39 -2.81
C GLY A 115 12.68 -12.78 -2.26
N SER A 116 13.76 -12.37 -2.93
CA SER A 116 15.14 -12.59 -2.49
C SER A 116 15.66 -11.53 -1.49
N CYS A 117 14.90 -10.46 -1.25
CA CYS A 117 15.29 -9.42 -0.29
C CYS A 117 14.83 -9.80 1.11
N VAL A 118 15.75 -9.74 2.08
CA VAL A 118 15.45 -9.95 3.50
C VAL A 118 15.78 -8.67 4.25
N VAL A 119 14.76 -8.16 4.94
CA VAL A 119 14.92 -7.02 5.85
C VAL A 119 14.87 -7.53 7.27
N THR A 120 15.75 -7.02 8.13
CA THR A 120 15.92 -7.50 9.50
C THR A 120 15.55 -6.43 10.51
N ASN A 121 15.17 -6.88 11.72
CA ASN A 121 14.85 -6.01 12.85
C ASN A 121 13.78 -4.95 12.47
N VAL A 122 12.67 -5.43 11.93
CA VAL A 122 11.58 -4.58 11.47
C VAL A 122 10.60 -4.33 12.62
N PRO A 123 10.50 -3.10 13.12
CA PRO A 123 9.47 -2.75 14.09
C PRO A 123 8.09 -2.84 13.43
N VAL A 124 7.16 -3.50 14.08
CA VAL A 124 5.79 -3.69 13.58
C VAL A 124 4.77 -3.35 14.64
N ALA A 125 3.64 -2.81 14.23
CA ALA A 125 2.46 -2.69 15.09
C ALA A 125 1.65 -4.00 15.00
N LEU A 126 1.03 -4.39 16.11
CA LEU A 126 0.14 -5.55 16.19
C LEU A 126 -1.30 -5.07 16.36
N ALA A 127 -2.13 -5.26 15.35
CA ALA A 127 -3.53 -4.84 15.35
C ALA A 127 -4.45 -5.99 14.94
N ASP A 128 -5.72 -5.88 15.27
CA ASP A 128 -6.73 -6.78 14.75
C ASP A 128 -7.07 -6.42 13.31
N THR A 129 -6.67 -7.27 12.38
CA THR A 129 -6.98 -7.14 10.96
C THR A 129 -7.94 -8.24 10.49
N SER A 130 -8.67 -8.87 11.42
CA SER A 130 -9.58 -9.99 11.11
C SER A 130 -10.68 -9.62 10.12
N ASP A 131 -11.14 -8.37 10.13
CA ASP A 131 -12.18 -7.89 9.20
C ASP A 131 -11.70 -7.90 7.75
N MET A 132 -10.39 -7.78 7.50
CA MET A 132 -9.83 -7.90 6.15
C MET A 132 -9.85 -9.35 5.63
N ASN A 133 -10.00 -10.31 6.53
CA ASN A 133 -10.07 -11.74 6.22
C ASN A 133 -11.49 -12.28 6.32
N ALA A 134 -12.40 -11.56 6.96
CA ALA A 134 -13.77 -12.00 7.11
C ALA A 134 -14.54 -11.82 5.80
N ASP A 135 -15.42 -12.77 5.51
CA ASP A 135 -16.53 -12.61 4.55
C ASP A 135 -17.57 -11.64 5.14
N GLY A 136 -17.11 -10.60 5.83
CA GLY A 136 -17.94 -9.65 6.57
C GLY A 136 -18.60 -8.61 5.68
N PRO A 137 -19.45 -7.73 6.27
CA PRO A 137 -20.18 -6.69 5.52
C PRO A 137 -19.30 -5.67 4.80
N GLY A 138 -18.02 -5.53 5.13
CA GLY A 138 -17.04 -4.82 4.30
C GLY A 138 -16.71 -5.56 2.98
N ALA A 139 -16.98 -6.85 2.91
CA ALA A 139 -17.06 -7.64 1.68
C ALA A 139 -18.42 -7.45 0.96
N ALA A 140 -19.31 -6.64 1.49
CA ALA A 140 -20.69 -6.44 1.03
C ALA A 140 -20.80 -5.60 -0.25
N THR A 141 -20.03 -5.94 -1.24
CA THR A 141 -20.37 -5.63 -2.63
C THR A 141 -21.15 -6.79 -3.26
N GLY A 142 -22.04 -7.44 -2.49
CA GLY A 142 -23.11 -8.30 -3.02
C GLY A 142 -22.73 -9.49 -3.88
N THR A 143 -21.47 -9.86 -3.97
CA THR A 143 -21.00 -11.05 -4.67
C THR A 143 -20.33 -11.98 -3.69
N HIS A 144 -20.98 -13.11 -3.39
CA HIS A 144 -20.39 -14.25 -2.71
C HIS A 144 -19.21 -14.78 -3.52
N ILE A 145 -18.02 -14.20 -3.34
CA ILE A 145 -16.78 -14.66 -3.99
C ILE A 145 -16.03 -15.67 -3.09
N SER A 146 -16.58 -16.00 -1.94
CA SER A 146 -15.98 -16.92 -0.96
C SER A 146 -15.66 -18.33 -1.48
N ALA A 147 -16.21 -18.74 -2.62
CA ALA A 147 -16.03 -20.10 -3.13
C ALA A 147 -14.93 -20.26 -4.19
N VAL A 148 -14.47 -19.20 -4.83
CA VAL A 148 -13.59 -19.31 -6.04
C VAL A 148 -12.14 -18.97 -5.77
N ASN A 149 -11.82 -18.15 -4.76
CA ASN A 149 -10.44 -17.79 -4.46
C ASN A 149 -10.10 -18.20 -3.02
N ARG A 150 -9.47 -19.35 -2.86
CA ARG A 150 -8.70 -19.69 -1.64
C ARG A 150 -7.49 -18.76 -1.56
N LEU A 151 -7.75 -17.50 -1.26
CA LEU A 151 -6.69 -16.52 -1.05
C LEU A 151 -5.96 -16.89 0.25
N PRO A 152 -4.64 -16.84 0.30
CA PRO A 152 -3.95 -16.98 1.56
C PRO A 152 -4.47 -15.94 2.54
N HIS A 153 -4.62 -16.34 3.79
CA HIS A 153 -5.00 -15.45 4.89
C HIS A 153 -4.08 -14.23 4.90
N LEU A 154 -4.66 -13.04 4.96
CA LEU A 154 -3.92 -11.80 5.09
C LEU A 154 -3.36 -11.69 6.51
N ASN A 155 -2.04 -11.55 6.60
CA ASN A 155 -1.34 -11.51 7.88
C ASN A 155 -0.96 -10.10 8.31
N GLY A 156 -1.23 -9.09 7.47
CA GLY A 156 -0.94 -7.69 7.81
C GLY A 156 -0.75 -6.80 6.59
N LEU A 157 -0.22 -5.61 6.86
CA LEU A 157 0.03 -4.55 5.90
C LEU A 157 1.52 -4.20 5.89
N LEU A 158 2.12 -4.01 4.72
CA LEU A 158 3.44 -3.40 4.58
C LEU A 158 3.24 -1.89 4.44
N GLY A 159 3.71 -1.11 5.40
CA GLY A 159 3.46 0.32 5.51
C GLY A 159 4.54 1.21 4.88
N ALA A 160 4.21 2.50 4.74
CA ALA A 160 5.03 3.49 4.04
C ALA A 160 6.43 3.67 4.64
N ARG A 161 6.57 3.60 5.98
CA ARG A 161 7.86 3.74 6.66
C ARG A 161 8.87 2.69 6.20
N GLU A 162 8.46 1.42 6.17
CA GLU A 162 9.32 0.33 5.74
C GLU A 162 9.59 0.41 4.24
N MET A 163 8.56 0.76 3.45
CA MET A 163 8.73 0.95 2.01
C MET A 163 9.74 2.08 1.71
N SER A 164 9.66 3.20 2.42
CA SER A 164 10.63 4.30 2.29
C SER A 164 12.03 3.87 2.69
N LYS A 165 12.16 3.23 3.87
CA LYS A 165 13.46 2.78 4.42
C LYS A 165 14.21 1.83 3.47
N PHE A 166 13.48 1.02 2.70
CA PHE A 166 14.06 0.05 1.77
C PHE A 166 13.99 0.53 0.31
N GLY A 167 13.79 1.83 0.08
CA GLY A 167 13.81 2.43 -1.25
C GLY A 167 12.86 1.73 -2.22
N MET A 168 11.66 1.39 -1.77
CA MET A 168 10.72 0.61 -2.56
C MET A 168 10.02 1.48 -3.60
N ILE A 169 9.80 0.88 -4.78
CA ILE A 169 9.04 1.45 -5.90
C ILE A 169 7.91 0.50 -6.25
N ILE A 170 6.68 1.01 -6.33
CA ILE A 170 5.49 0.23 -6.67
C ILE A 170 5.05 0.57 -8.09
N ASP A 171 4.99 -0.40 -9.00
CA ASP A 171 4.32 -0.28 -10.31
C ASP A 171 2.90 -0.83 -10.15
N CYS A 172 1.94 0.07 -9.94
CA CYS A 172 0.56 -0.32 -9.67
C CYS A 172 -0.08 -1.05 -10.84
N ALA A 173 0.19 -0.64 -12.08
CA ALA A 173 -0.42 -1.24 -13.25
C ALA A 173 0.16 -2.63 -13.56
N ARG A 174 1.47 -2.80 -13.43
CA ARG A 174 2.13 -4.08 -13.70
C ARG A 174 2.20 -5.01 -12.51
N GLN A 175 1.72 -4.56 -11.36
CA GLN A 175 1.68 -5.35 -10.13
C GLN A 175 3.09 -5.83 -9.74
N MET A 176 4.00 -4.88 -9.63
CA MET A 176 5.39 -5.14 -9.26
C MET A 176 5.82 -4.24 -8.11
N LEU A 177 6.53 -4.82 -7.16
CA LEU A 177 7.27 -4.13 -6.12
C LEU A 177 8.76 -4.25 -6.42
N TYR A 178 9.46 -3.14 -6.47
CA TYR A 178 10.91 -3.13 -6.62
C TYR A 178 11.55 -2.66 -5.32
N ILE A 179 12.55 -3.39 -4.86
CA ILE A 179 13.23 -3.15 -3.59
C ILE A 179 14.67 -2.82 -3.89
N ASN A 180 15.16 -1.73 -3.32
CA ASN A 180 16.58 -1.42 -3.37
C ASN A 180 17.26 -2.07 -2.14
N PRO A 181 18.10 -3.12 -2.32
CA PRO A 181 18.76 -3.79 -1.19
C PRO A 181 19.65 -2.86 -0.36
N ASN A 182 20.09 -1.75 -0.96
CA ASN A 182 20.96 -0.75 -0.33
C ASN A 182 20.16 0.42 0.30
N GLY A 183 18.82 0.33 0.31
CA GLY A 183 17.93 1.39 0.81
C GLY A 183 17.69 2.52 -0.22
N PRO A 184 17.07 3.63 0.19
CA PRO A 184 16.75 4.73 -0.70
C PRO A 184 18.01 5.37 -1.29
N SER A 185 17.94 5.73 -2.58
CA SER A 185 19.08 6.29 -3.31
C SER A 185 18.65 7.45 -4.19
N GLY A 186 19.08 8.67 -3.86
CA GLY A 186 18.83 9.86 -4.65
C GLY A 186 19.25 9.72 -6.13
N PRO A 187 20.46 9.22 -6.45
CA PRO A 187 20.85 8.94 -7.83
C PRO A 187 19.93 7.95 -8.58
N VAL A 188 19.44 6.91 -7.90
CA VAL A 188 18.47 5.98 -8.49
C VAL A 188 17.15 6.69 -8.77
N SER A 189 16.60 7.44 -7.80
CA SER A 189 15.35 8.19 -7.96
C SER A 189 15.43 9.25 -9.07
N GLN A 190 16.58 9.93 -9.24
CA GLN A 190 16.81 10.86 -10.36
C GLN A 190 16.76 10.13 -11.72
N LYS A 191 17.39 8.97 -11.82
CA LYS A 191 17.35 8.15 -13.04
C LYS A 191 15.94 7.63 -13.31
N VAL A 192 15.19 7.23 -12.26
CA VAL A 192 13.77 6.84 -12.37
C VAL A 192 12.93 8.00 -12.90
N ALA A 193 13.14 9.21 -12.37
CA ALA A 193 12.44 10.40 -12.86
C ALA A 193 12.70 10.63 -14.35
N SER A 194 13.96 10.60 -14.79
CA SER A 194 14.32 10.77 -16.21
C SER A 194 13.73 9.67 -17.10
N PHE A 195 13.79 8.42 -16.64
CA PHE A 195 13.26 7.28 -17.37
C PHE A 195 11.74 7.37 -17.57
N LEU A 196 10.98 7.74 -16.53
CA LEU A 196 9.53 7.83 -16.58
C LEU A 196 9.06 9.08 -17.33
N SER A 197 9.71 10.24 -17.11
CA SER A 197 9.38 11.48 -17.85
C SER A 197 9.55 11.29 -19.35
N GLY A 198 10.59 10.60 -19.80
CA GLY A 198 10.79 10.25 -21.21
C GLY A 198 9.73 9.29 -21.79
N ARG A 199 8.78 8.83 -20.96
CA ARG A 199 7.67 7.92 -21.34
C ARG A 199 6.31 8.51 -21.04
N GLY A 200 6.21 9.83 -20.92
CA GLY A 200 4.96 10.57 -20.76
C GLY A 200 4.37 10.49 -19.33
N PHE A 201 5.18 10.12 -18.33
CA PHE A 201 4.72 10.22 -16.95
C PHE A 201 4.93 11.64 -16.39
N THR A 202 3.90 12.16 -15.76
CA THR A 202 3.96 13.37 -14.94
C THR A 202 4.52 13.01 -13.56
N ARG A 203 5.60 13.69 -13.14
CA ARG A 203 6.19 13.53 -11.81
C ARG A 203 5.52 14.48 -10.84
N ILE A 204 5.01 13.94 -9.73
CA ILE A 204 4.35 14.69 -8.66
C ILE A 204 5.17 14.45 -7.38
N PRO A 205 5.75 15.49 -6.77
CA PRO A 205 6.47 15.35 -5.51
C PRO A 205 5.49 14.98 -4.38
N MET A 206 5.86 13.98 -3.59
CA MET A 206 5.16 13.63 -2.35
C MET A 206 5.86 14.27 -1.16
N ARG A 207 5.15 14.46 -0.07
CA ARG A 207 5.72 14.78 1.24
C ARG A 207 5.07 13.93 2.34
N LEU A 208 5.73 13.82 3.48
CA LEU A 208 5.10 13.25 4.67
C LEU A 208 4.33 14.38 5.40
N ASN A 209 3.09 14.07 5.78
CA ASN A 209 2.35 14.94 6.69
C ASN A 209 2.72 14.63 8.16
N SER A 210 2.12 15.32 9.12
CA SER A 210 2.39 15.12 10.55
C SER A 210 1.99 13.74 11.07
N GLY A 211 1.13 13.00 10.35
CA GLY A 211 0.76 11.61 10.62
C GLY A 211 1.68 10.59 9.96
N ASN A 212 2.74 11.04 9.27
CA ASN A 212 3.64 10.21 8.45
C ASN A 212 2.94 9.51 7.26
N HIS A 213 1.86 10.10 6.74
CA HIS A 213 1.24 9.66 5.49
C HIS A 213 1.88 10.37 4.30
N LEU A 214 2.00 9.66 3.17
CA LEU A 214 2.45 10.20 1.90
C LEU A 214 1.34 11.02 1.26
N GLU A 215 1.56 12.32 1.08
CA GLU A 215 0.55 13.20 0.50
C GLU A 215 1.04 13.94 -0.73
N VAL A 216 0.09 14.30 -1.58
CA VAL A 216 0.27 15.07 -2.81
C VAL A 216 -0.66 16.26 -2.85
N PRO A 217 -0.29 17.37 -3.54
CA PRO A 217 -1.21 18.45 -3.82
C PRO A 217 -2.32 17.97 -4.77
N ALA A 218 -3.54 18.42 -4.54
CA ALA A 218 -4.70 18.13 -5.36
C ALA A 218 -5.60 19.35 -5.52
N VAL A 219 -6.42 19.34 -6.57
CA VAL A 219 -7.50 20.33 -6.77
C VAL A 219 -8.76 19.58 -7.17
N LEU A 220 -9.87 19.85 -6.49
CA LEU A 220 -11.16 19.24 -6.74
C LEU A 220 -12.13 20.31 -7.21
N ASN A 221 -12.57 20.27 -8.47
CA ASN A 221 -13.46 21.31 -9.07
C ASN A 221 -12.96 22.74 -8.82
N GLY A 222 -11.64 22.99 -8.91
CA GLY A 222 -11.04 24.30 -8.64
C GLY A 222 -10.70 24.60 -7.17
N HIS A 223 -11.05 23.71 -6.23
CA HIS A 223 -10.74 23.86 -4.79
C HIS A 223 -9.44 23.15 -4.42
N PRO A 224 -8.39 23.89 -4.06
CA PRO A 224 -7.11 23.32 -3.66
C PRO A 224 -7.23 22.50 -2.39
N THR A 225 -6.53 21.36 -2.36
CA THR A 225 -6.46 20.46 -1.21
C THR A 225 -5.19 19.60 -1.26
N ARG A 226 -5.11 18.64 -0.37
CA ARG A 226 -4.09 17.59 -0.38
C ARG A 226 -4.76 16.22 -0.19
N MET A 227 -4.22 15.21 -0.85
CA MET A 227 -4.71 13.83 -0.73
C MET A 227 -3.57 12.90 -0.33
N ILE A 228 -3.90 11.92 0.49
CA ILE A 228 -2.97 10.82 0.84
C ILE A 228 -2.94 9.84 -0.34
N VAL A 229 -1.74 9.45 -0.78
CA VAL A 229 -1.56 8.38 -1.78
C VAL A 229 -1.74 7.05 -1.07
N ASP A 230 -2.82 6.34 -1.40
CA ASP A 230 -3.27 5.19 -0.61
C ASP A 230 -3.59 3.97 -1.47
N THR A 231 -2.64 3.03 -1.54
CA THR A 231 -2.84 1.73 -2.22
C THR A 231 -3.72 0.77 -1.41
N GLY A 232 -3.96 1.06 -0.13
CA GLY A 232 -4.85 0.34 0.76
C GLY A 232 -6.32 0.77 0.66
N ALA A 233 -6.60 1.94 0.06
CA ALA A 233 -7.96 2.38 -0.23
C ALA A 233 -8.41 1.84 -1.59
N ALA A 234 -9.48 1.04 -1.62
CA ALA A 234 -10.03 0.48 -2.87
C ALA A 234 -10.46 1.57 -3.85
N MET A 235 -10.99 2.67 -3.33
CA MET A 235 -11.54 3.79 -4.08
C MET A 235 -11.02 5.12 -3.54
N THR A 236 -10.87 6.08 -4.44
CA THR A 236 -10.59 7.46 -4.08
C THR A 236 -11.75 8.00 -3.26
N THR A 237 -11.39 8.58 -2.13
CA THR A 237 -12.34 9.00 -1.10
C THR A 237 -12.10 10.46 -0.76
N VAL A 238 -13.18 11.22 -0.62
CA VAL A 238 -13.16 12.65 -0.29
C VAL A 238 -13.96 12.89 0.98
N ASP A 239 -13.44 13.73 1.86
CA ASP A 239 -14.16 14.17 3.05
C ASP A 239 -15.43 14.95 2.66
N LYS A 240 -16.51 14.74 3.42
CA LYS A 240 -17.80 15.37 3.16
C LYS A 240 -17.73 16.89 3.13
N THR A 241 -16.92 17.50 3.99
CA THR A 241 -16.75 18.95 4.03
C THR A 241 -16.10 19.46 2.75
N MET A 242 -15.00 18.81 2.31
CA MET A 242 -14.35 19.15 1.04
C MET A 242 -15.26 18.87 -0.15
N ALA A 243 -15.98 17.75 -0.16
CA ALA A 243 -16.94 17.45 -1.22
C ALA A 243 -18.01 18.55 -1.34
N SER A 244 -18.54 19.05 -0.21
CA SER A 244 -19.47 20.17 -0.18
C SER A 244 -18.86 21.46 -0.72
N GLN A 245 -17.64 21.81 -0.29
CA GLN A 245 -16.91 23.00 -0.77
C GLN A 245 -16.64 22.93 -2.27
N ALA A 246 -16.27 21.76 -2.77
CA ALA A 246 -16.03 21.52 -4.19
C ALA A 246 -17.32 21.35 -5.02
N GLY A 247 -18.50 21.55 -4.42
CA GLY A 247 -19.78 21.43 -5.11
C GLY A 247 -20.07 20.02 -5.63
N VAL A 248 -19.56 18.99 -4.97
CA VAL A 248 -19.83 17.60 -5.32
C VAL A 248 -21.21 17.22 -4.86
N VAL A 249 -22.07 16.84 -5.81
CA VAL A 249 -23.42 16.36 -5.52
C VAL A 249 -23.36 14.87 -5.22
N ILE A 250 -23.80 14.51 -4.01
CA ILE A 250 -23.87 13.10 -3.61
C ILE A 250 -25.10 12.50 -4.30
N SER A 251 -24.89 11.61 -5.26
CA SER A 251 -25.92 11.07 -6.15
C SER A 251 -26.31 9.62 -5.84
N GLY A 252 -25.62 8.97 -4.94
CA GLY A 252 -25.88 7.57 -4.63
C GLY A 252 -25.30 7.11 -3.30
N THR A 253 -25.64 5.89 -2.91
CA THR A 253 -25.04 5.18 -1.79
C THR A 253 -24.55 3.85 -2.32
N ARG A 254 -23.23 3.65 -2.39
CA ARG A 254 -22.68 2.40 -2.95
C ARG A 254 -22.35 1.35 -1.90
N PHE A 255 -21.95 1.78 -0.73
CA PHE A 255 -21.45 0.86 0.30
C PHE A 255 -21.97 1.28 1.67
N VAL A 256 -22.13 0.27 2.49
CA VAL A 256 -22.44 0.43 3.91
C VAL A 256 -21.23 -0.14 4.64
N GLU A 257 -20.43 0.71 5.24
CA GLU A 257 -19.31 0.29 6.06
C GLU A 257 -19.76 0.23 7.51
N ASP A 258 -19.47 -0.91 8.20
CA ASP A 258 -19.68 -1.01 9.63
C ASP A 258 -18.59 -0.21 10.34
N ALA A 259 -18.93 0.93 10.90
CA ALA A 259 -17.99 1.79 11.62
C ALA A 259 -17.51 1.21 12.97
N GLY A 260 -17.66 -0.10 13.19
CA GLY A 260 -17.11 -0.81 14.35
C GLY A 260 -17.87 -0.63 15.66
N GLU A 261 -18.98 0.12 15.65
CA GLU A 261 -19.89 0.28 16.79
C GLU A 261 -21.32 -0.17 16.47
N GLY A 262 -21.50 -1.03 15.45
CA GLY A 262 -22.82 -1.41 14.95
C GLY A 262 -23.54 -0.26 14.24
N ARG A 263 -22.83 0.82 13.92
CA ARG A 263 -23.35 1.94 13.12
C ARG A 263 -22.95 1.71 11.67
N VAL A 264 -23.95 1.53 10.86
CA VAL A 264 -23.80 1.45 9.42
C VAL A 264 -23.64 2.89 8.89
N GLU A 265 -22.41 3.30 8.57
CA GLU A 265 -22.20 4.55 7.83
C GLU A 265 -22.44 4.32 6.35
N ARG A 266 -23.30 5.14 5.78
CA ARG A 266 -23.57 5.11 4.34
C ARG A 266 -22.50 5.94 3.64
N LEU A 267 -21.71 5.29 2.77
CA LEU A 267 -20.80 5.99 1.88
C LEU A 267 -21.61 6.59 0.74
N GLY A 268 -21.57 7.92 0.61
CA GLY A 268 -22.07 8.60 -0.57
C GLY A 268 -21.12 8.36 -1.75
N THR A 269 -21.63 8.51 -2.97
CA THR A 269 -20.79 8.66 -4.17
C THR A 269 -21.14 9.96 -4.84
N GLY A 270 -20.12 10.62 -5.41
CA GLY A 270 -20.31 11.87 -6.10
C GLY A 270 -19.36 12.02 -7.27
N ASP A 271 -19.77 12.82 -8.24
CA ASP A 271 -18.97 13.10 -9.42
C ASP A 271 -18.22 14.42 -9.25
N ILE A 272 -16.93 14.37 -9.46
CA ILE A 272 -16.03 15.52 -9.58
C ILE A 272 -15.84 15.79 -11.06
N LYS A 273 -16.12 17.02 -11.51
CA LYS A 273 -15.97 17.41 -12.92
C LYS A 273 -14.54 17.37 -13.37
N GLU A 274 -13.62 17.79 -12.48
CA GLU A 274 -12.20 17.77 -12.70
C GLU A 274 -11.46 17.58 -11.37
N MET A 275 -10.57 16.61 -11.35
CA MET A 275 -9.63 16.38 -10.24
C MET A 275 -8.21 16.48 -10.79
N THR A 276 -7.37 17.31 -10.19
CA THR A 276 -5.92 17.28 -10.48
C THR A 276 -5.15 16.74 -9.31
N ILE A 277 -4.12 15.97 -9.60
CA ILE A 277 -3.12 15.48 -8.64
C ILE A 277 -1.79 16.06 -9.09
N GLY A 278 -1.30 17.10 -8.40
CA GLY A 278 -0.24 17.94 -8.94
C GLY A 278 -0.63 18.50 -10.31
N ASP A 279 0.20 18.26 -11.32
CA ASP A 279 -0.03 18.68 -12.71
C ASP A 279 -0.75 17.62 -13.56
N PHE A 280 -1.25 16.54 -12.93
CA PHE A 280 -1.94 15.47 -13.64
C PHE A 280 -3.47 15.61 -13.50
N THR A 281 -4.19 15.74 -14.62
CA THR A 281 -5.64 15.95 -14.64
C THR A 281 -6.41 14.65 -14.87
N ILE A 282 -7.42 14.42 -14.06
CA ILE A 282 -8.40 13.33 -14.20
C ILE A 282 -9.75 13.97 -14.48
N PRO A 283 -10.25 13.92 -15.72
CA PRO A 283 -11.56 14.45 -16.06
C PRO A 283 -12.67 13.52 -15.56
N LYS A 284 -13.69 14.08 -14.93
CA LYS A 284 -14.89 13.36 -14.46
C LYS A 284 -14.57 12.19 -13.53
N ALA A 285 -13.92 12.49 -12.40
CA ALA A 285 -13.69 11.50 -11.37
C ALA A 285 -14.97 11.16 -10.59
N ASN A 286 -15.25 9.87 -10.38
CA ASN A 286 -16.27 9.42 -9.43
C ASN A 286 -15.57 9.02 -8.14
N VAL A 287 -16.00 9.57 -7.01
CA VAL A 287 -15.36 9.38 -5.71
C VAL A 287 -16.34 8.92 -4.65
N SER A 288 -15.85 8.22 -3.66
CA SER A 288 -16.58 7.99 -2.42
C SER A 288 -16.54 9.24 -1.57
N VAL A 289 -17.68 9.59 -0.94
CA VAL A 289 -17.78 10.71 -0.01
C VAL A 289 -18.08 10.16 1.37
N VAL A 290 -17.20 10.41 2.31
CA VAL A 290 -17.29 9.90 3.68
C VAL A 290 -17.19 11.04 4.68
N ASN A 291 -17.77 10.83 5.85
CA ASN A 291 -17.50 11.71 6.97
C ASN A 291 -16.26 11.20 7.69
N VAL A 292 -15.10 11.68 7.26
CA VAL A 292 -13.86 11.34 7.94
C VAL A 292 -13.74 12.22 9.16
N SER A 293 -14.20 11.71 10.31
CA SER A 293 -14.04 12.43 11.57
C SER A 293 -12.56 12.70 11.82
N GLY A 294 -12.24 13.93 11.85
CA GLY A 294 -11.13 14.73 12.37
C GLY A 294 -9.71 14.18 12.44
N GLU A 295 -9.50 12.93 12.71
CA GLU A 295 -8.19 12.45 13.18
C GLU A 295 -7.34 11.75 12.11
N MET A 296 -7.95 11.22 11.07
CA MET A 296 -7.23 10.56 9.97
C MET A 296 -6.67 11.54 8.94
N LEU A 297 -7.37 12.65 8.74
CA LEU A 297 -7.03 13.65 7.72
C LEU A 297 -6.54 14.97 8.31
N HIS A 298 -6.66 15.19 9.61
CA HIS A 298 -6.24 16.44 10.24
C HIS A 298 -4.78 16.37 10.68
N SER A 299 -4.01 17.16 10.03
CA SER A 299 -2.79 17.74 10.55
C SER A 299 -3.12 18.74 11.67
N LYS A 300 -2.13 19.05 12.51
CA LYS A 300 -2.23 20.02 13.62
C LYS A 300 -2.51 21.44 13.18
N SER A 301 -2.52 21.74 11.89
CA SER A 301 -2.85 23.05 11.31
C SER A 301 -3.91 22.90 10.23
N ALA A 302 -4.81 23.88 10.11
CA ALA A 302 -5.83 23.93 9.06
C ALA A 302 -5.21 23.95 7.63
N GLU A 303 -3.98 24.47 7.49
CA GLU A 303 -3.24 24.52 6.22
C GLU A 303 -2.69 23.16 5.77
N GLU A 304 -2.63 22.18 6.66
CA GLU A 304 -2.14 20.84 6.39
C GLU A 304 -3.26 19.79 6.34
N SER A 305 -4.54 20.17 6.39
CA SER A 305 -5.63 19.20 6.40
C SER A 305 -5.73 18.49 5.05
N ASN A 306 -5.58 17.17 5.08
CA ASN A 306 -5.89 16.31 3.93
C ASN A 306 -7.41 16.21 3.80
N SER A 307 -7.89 16.22 2.56
CA SER A 307 -9.31 16.15 2.28
C SER A 307 -9.74 14.81 1.69
N GLY A 308 -8.81 13.85 1.58
CA GLY A 308 -9.16 12.55 1.06
C GLY A 308 -7.97 11.63 0.82
N LEU A 309 -8.30 10.48 0.22
CA LEU A 309 -7.38 9.42 -0.18
C LEU A 309 -7.41 9.31 -1.70
N PHE A 310 -6.24 9.32 -2.34
CA PHE A 310 -6.09 8.99 -3.76
C PHE A 310 -5.88 7.48 -3.87
N GLY A 311 -6.97 6.77 -4.22
CA GLY A 311 -7.11 5.34 -4.05
C GLY A 311 -6.61 4.48 -5.20
N ALA A 312 -6.68 3.17 -4.98
CA ALA A 312 -6.08 2.14 -5.84
C ALA A 312 -6.70 2.10 -7.25
N GLU A 313 -7.98 2.49 -7.43
CA GLU A 313 -8.60 2.51 -8.75
C GLU A 313 -7.96 3.54 -9.68
N TYR A 314 -7.75 4.79 -9.21
CA TYR A 314 -7.09 5.81 -10.02
C TYR A 314 -5.58 5.61 -10.09
N LEU A 315 -4.94 5.07 -9.05
CA LEU A 315 -3.55 4.64 -9.13
C LEU A 315 -3.35 3.57 -10.21
N ALA A 316 -4.26 2.62 -10.32
CA ALA A 316 -4.21 1.62 -11.39
C ALA A 316 -4.54 2.22 -12.77
N TRP A 317 -5.58 3.04 -12.86
CA TRP A 317 -6.03 3.69 -14.09
C TRP A 317 -4.95 4.59 -14.69
N SER A 318 -4.24 5.35 -13.86
CA SER A 318 -3.19 6.27 -14.30
C SER A 318 -1.81 5.62 -14.44
N PHE A 319 -1.71 4.30 -14.47
CA PHE A 319 -0.44 3.55 -14.53
C PHE A 319 0.55 3.99 -13.45
N ALA A 320 0.07 4.32 -12.26
CA ALA A 320 0.87 4.90 -11.21
C ALA A 320 2.14 4.11 -10.90
N VAL A 321 3.27 4.82 -10.83
CA VAL A 321 4.51 4.34 -10.24
C VAL A 321 4.80 5.19 -9.00
N ILE A 322 4.90 4.55 -7.84
CA ILE A 322 5.10 5.22 -6.55
C ILE A 322 6.53 4.94 -6.11
N ASP A 323 7.41 5.91 -6.23
CA ASP A 323 8.77 5.86 -5.67
C ASP A 323 8.71 6.36 -4.22
N VAL A 324 8.48 5.42 -3.29
CA VAL A 324 8.32 5.75 -1.87
C VAL A 324 9.64 6.24 -1.27
N GLY A 325 10.75 5.63 -1.68
CA GLY A 325 12.08 6.05 -1.24
C GLY A 325 12.52 7.41 -1.79
N GLY A 326 12.10 7.74 -3.01
CA GLY A 326 12.40 9.00 -3.68
C GLY A 326 11.33 10.08 -3.52
N MET A 327 10.29 9.81 -2.73
CA MET A 327 9.18 10.75 -2.45
C MET A 327 8.57 11.32 -3.72
N ALA A 328 8.22 10.45 -4.69
CA ALA A 328 7.62 10.86 -5.95
C ALA A 328 6.54 9.89 -6.43
N LEU A 329 5.41 10.44 -6.85
CA LEU A 329 4.35 9.76 -7.57
C LEU A 329 4.49 10.10 -9.05
N TYR A 330 4.37 9.09 -9.91
CA TYR A 330 4.38 9.25 -11.37
C TYR A 330 3.07 8.73 -11.93
N LEU A 331 2.38 9.56 -12.69
CA LEU A 331 1.09 9.24 -13.30
C LEU A 331 1.18 9.46 -14.81
N ARG A 332 0.46 8.63 -15.57
CA ARG A 332 0.36 8.72 -17.02
C ARG A 332 -1.08 8.49 -17.47
N HIS A 333 -1.54 9.27 -18.43
CA HIS A 333 -2.86 9.03 -19.03
C HIS A 333 -2.90 7.71 -19.81
N PRO A 334 -4.01 6.97 -19.72
CA PRO A 334 -4.19 5.73 -20.50
C PRO A 334 -4.06 5.94 -22.01
N ASP A 335 -4.49 7.11 -22.49
CA ASP A 335 -4.51 7.45 -23.92
C ASP A 335 -3.19 8.04 -24.43
N SER A 336 -2.22 8.32 -23.54
CA SER A 336 -0.89 8.79 -23.96
C SER A 336 -0.07 7.59 -24.48
N ARG A 337 0.16 7.59 -25.79
CA ARG A 337 1.02 6.61 -26.48
C ARG A 337 2.50 6.94 -26.33
#